data_56d93f66612fc68ed9d4086afce56974
#
_entry.id   56d93f66612fc68ed9d4086afce56974
#
_cell.length_a   1.000
_cell.length_b   1.000
_cell.length_c   1.000
_cell.angle_alpha   90.00
_cell.angle_beta   90.00
_cell.angle_gamma   90.00
#
_symmetry.space_group_name_H-M   'P 1'
#
loop_
_entity.id
_entity.type
_entity.pdbx_description
1 polymer ?
#
loop_
_entity_poly.entity_id
_entity_poly.type
_entity_poly.pdbx_seq_one_letter_code
_entity_poly.pdbx_strand_id
1 'polypeptide(L)'
;MLKRLLVAGAIVAIGIGSAHAEGRWVLGHGLSSCGAWTQARKMHNIDLLPMEHWVAGYLSEANLVGPDIEAPDIPDLLKGEDWVELTGWIDNYCATHPLDKLYTAANALVVELTRRHQSPPKSEEKH
;
A
#
# COMPACT_ATOMS: atom_id res chain seq x y z
N MET A 1 48.22 -22.79 48.19
CA MET A 1 46.95 -23.34 47.85
C MET A 1 46.21 -22.36 46.91
N LEU A 2 46.23 -22.65 45.63
CA LEU A 2 45.68 -21.77 44.60
C LEU A 2 44.20 -22.15 44.33
N LYS A 3 43.27 -21.36 44.79
CA LYS A 3 41.86 -21.55 44.50
C LYS A 3 41.57 -21.07 43.06
N ARG A 4 41.32 -22.01 42.15
CA ARG A 4 40.85 -21.73 40.80
C ARG A 4 39.37 -21.35 40.85
N LEU A 5 39.07 -20.09 40.60
CA LEU A 5 37.72 -19.61 40.34
C LEU A 5 37.36 -19.94 38.87
N LEU A 6 36.44 -20.89 38.69
CA LEU A 6 35.79 -21.16 37.40
C LEU A 6 34.68 -20.13 37.20
N VAL A 7 34.93 -19.18 36.32
CA VAL A 7 33.86 -18.28 35.85
C VAL A 7 33.09 -19.02 34.77
N ALA A 8 31.88 -19.49 35.12
CA ALA A 8 30.95 -20.04 34.16
C ALA A 8 30.34 -18.88 33.36
N GLY A 9 30.78 -18.72 32.12
CA GLY A 9 30.18 -17.78 31.18
C GLY A 9 28.82 -18.31 30.70
N ALA A 10 27.75 -17.66 31.12
CA ALA A 10 26.42 -17.92 30.57
C ALA A 10 26.35 -17.31 29.15
N ILE A 11 26.29 -18.16 28.13
CA ILE A 11 26.02 -17.75 26.75
C ILE A 11 24.52 -17.51 26.66
N VAL A 12 24.09 -16.25 26.65
CA VAL A 12 22.72 -15.87 26.34
C VAL A 12 22.55 -16.01 24.82
N ALA A 13 21.93 -17.10 24.39
CA ALA A 13 21.51 -17.25 23.01
C ALA A 13 20.34 -16.28 22.77
N ILE A 14 20.64 -15.15 22.14
CA ILE A 14 19.60 -14.25 21.61
C ILE A 14 18.99 -14.96 20.41
N GLY A 15 17.86 -15.61 20.63
CA GLY A 15 17.04 -16.15 19.56
C GLY A 15 16.54 -14.98 18.69
N ILE A 16 17.11 -14.86 17.50
CA ILE A 16 16.57 -13.98 16.46
C ILE A 16 15.28 -14.66 15.99
N GLY A 17 14.18 -14.34 16.65
CA GLY A 17 12.85 -14.71 16.18
C GLY A 17 12.65 -14.08 14.81
N SER A 18 12.63 -14.90 13.75
CA SER A 18 12.16 -14.47 12.45
C SER A 18 10.70 -14.05 12.62
N ALA A 19 10.44 -12.74 12.60
CA ALA A 19 9.10 -12.21 12.47
C ALA A 19 8.62 -12.60 11.07
N HIS A 20 7.95 -13.75 10.96
CA HIS A 20 7.16 -14.07 9.78
C HIS A 20 6.01 -13.07 9.77
N ALA A 21 6.11 -12.02 8.95
CA ALA A 21 4.95 -11.27 8.56
C ALA A 21 4.03 -12.28 7.85
N GLU A 22 2.94 -12.69 8.51
CA GLU A 22 1.92 -13.50 7.88
C GLU A 22 1.41 -12.72 6.69
N GLY A 23 1.82 -13.14 5.48
CA GLY A 23 1.44 -12.50 4.24
C GLY A 23 -0.08 -12.60 4.10
N ARG A 24 -0.76 -11.45 4.03
CA ARG A 24 -2.19 -11.42 3.75
C ARG A 24 -2.42 -11.83 2.30
N TRP A 25 -3.40 -12.70 2.09
CA TRP A 25 -3.76 -13.16 0.76
C TRP A 25 -4.53 -12.06 0.01
N VAL A 26 -4.17 -11.88 -1.26
CA VAL A 26 -4.87 -11.01 -2.21
C VAL A 26 -5.49 -11.90 -3.28
N LEU A 27 -6.71 -11.60 -3.69
CA LEU A 27 -7.43 -12.35 -4.72
C LEU A 27 -7.65 -11.50 -5.98
N GLY A 28 -7.87 -12.18 -7.09
CA GLY A 28 -8.24 -11.55 -8.35
C GLY A 28 -7.11 -10.73 -8.98
N HIS A 29 -7.49 -9.67 -9.67
CA HIS A 29 -6.58 -8.85 -10.48
C HIS A 29 -5.53 -8.08 -9.67
N GLY A 30 -5.66 -8.01 -8.35
CA GLY A 30 -4.60 -7.48 -7.49
C GLY A 30 -3.28 -8.22 -7.62
N LEU A 31 -3.30 -9.50 -8.02
CA LEU A 31 -2.10 -10.31 -8.27
C LEU A 31 -1.50 -10.08 -9.67
N SER A 32 -2.18 -9.38 -10.55
CA SER A 32 -1.63 -9.02 -11.87
C SER A 32 -0.41 -8.12 -11.69
N SER A 33 0.56 -8.22 -12.62
CA SER A 33 1.72 -7.34 -12.59
C SER A 33 1.37 -5.93 -13.06
N CYS A 34 2.12 -4.95 -12.60
CA CYS A 34 2.09 -3.59 -13.13
C CYS A 34 2.33 -3.55 -14.65
N GLY A 35 3.19 -4.45 -15.17
CA GLY A 35 3.38 -4.60 -16.62
C GLY A 35 2.10 -5.01 -17.34
N ALA A 36 1.32 -5.94 -16.76
CA ALA A 36 0.02 -6.33 -17.31
C ALA A 36 -0.99 -5.18 -17.28
N TRP A 37 -1.05 -4.41 -16.20
CA TRP A 37 -1.85 -3.18 -16.12
C TRP A 37 -1.48 -2.20 -17.22
N THR A 38 -0.21 -1.86 -17.36
CA THR A 38 0.29 -0.93 -18.37
C THR A 38 -0.07 -1.39 -19.80
N GLN A 39 0.05 -2.70 -20.07
CA GLN A 39 -0.34 -3.27 -21.35
C GLN A 39 -1.86 -3.17 -21.58
N ALA A 40 -2.67 -3.52 -20.59
CA ALA A 40 -4.13 -3.44 -20.66
C ALA A 40 -4.60 -2.00 -20.93
N ARG A 41 -4.02 -1.03 -20.24
CA ARG A 41 -4.27 0.40 -20.44
C ARG A 41 -3.92 0.86 -21.85
N LYS A 42 -2.75 0.45 -22.35
CA LYS A 42 -2.25 0.84 -23.68
C LYS A 42 -3.08 0.26 -24.81
N MET A 43 -3.50 -0.98 -24.66
CA MET A 43 -4.21 -1.72 -25.70
C MET A 43 -5.73 -1.65 -25.59
N HIS A 44 -6.27 -1.13 -24.49
CA HIS A 44 -7.70 -1.15 -24.15
C HIS A 44 -8.30 -2.55 -24.35
N ASN A 45 -7.58 -3.57 -23.88
CA ASN A 45 -7.98 -4.95 -24.04
C ASN A 45 -9.03 -5.37 -23.00
N ILE A 46 -9.52 -6.61 -23.09
CA ILE A 46 -10.57 -7.15 -22.24
C ILE A 46 -10.20 -7.20 -20.75
N ASP A 47 -8.91 -7.23 -20.43
CA ASP A 47 -8.43 -7.34 -19.05
C ASP A 47 -8.47 -5.99 -18.31
N LEU A 48 -8.59 -4.89 -19.04
CA LEU A 48 -8.55 -3.54 -18.46
C LEU A 48 -9.68 -3.32 -17.46
N LEU A 49 -10.91 -3.56 -17.86
CA LEU A 49 -12.09 -3.27 -17.04
C LEU A 49 -12.10 -4.08 -15.72
N PRO A 50 -11.82 -5.38 -15.72
CA PRO A 50 -11.68 -6.14 -14.47
C PRO A 50 -10.57 -5.62 -13.55
N MET A 51 -9.45 -5.16 -14.09
CA MET A 51 -8.37 -4.57 -13.31
C MET A 51 -8.78 -3.24 -12.69
N GLU A 52 -9.43 -2.36 -13.47
CA GLU A 52 -9.95 -1.08 -12.98
C GLU A 52 -11.02 -1.28 -11.88
N HIS A 53 -11.94 -2.23 -12.06
CA HIS A 53 -12.94 -2.57 -11.04
C HIS A 53 -12.29 -3.11 -9.76
N TRP A 54 -11.23 -3.90 -9.91
CA TRP A 54 -10.49 -4.39 -8.75
C TRP A 54 -9.86 -3.22 -7.97
N VAL A 55 -9.21 -2.28 -8.67
CA VAL A 55 -8.61 -1.08 -8.05
C VAL A 55 -9.69 -0.23 -7.37
N ALA A 56 -10.83 0.01 -8.06
CA ALA A 56 -11.93 0.77 -7.49
C ALA A 56 -12.48 0.14 -6.20
N GLY A 57 -12.64 -1.19 -6.20
CA GLY A 57 -13.05 -1.96 -5.02
C GLY A 57 -12.03 -1.84 -3.88
N TYR A 58 -10.75 -1.96 -4.19
CA TYR A 58 -9.68 -1.82 -3.20
C TYR A 58 -9.65 -0.44 -2.54
N LEU A 59 -9.74 0.63 -3.34
CA LEU A 59 -9.77 2.00 -2.84
C LEU A 59 -11.03 2.27 -2.02
N SER A 60 -12.19 1.75 -2.46
CA SER A 60 -13.45 1.87 -1.72
C SER A 60 -13.38 1.15 -0.37
N GLU A 61 -12.83 -0.05 -0.34
CA GLU A 61 -12.62 -0.81 0.90
C GLU A 61 -11.71 -0.03 1.86
N ALA A 62 -10.55 0.45 1.37
CA ALA A 62 -9.62 1.25 2.17
C ALA A 62 -10.29 2.52 2.74
N ASN A 63 -11.20 3.13 1.98
CA ASN A 63 -11.94 4.31 2.41
C ASN A 63 -13.04 4.01 3.44
N LEU A 64 -13.70 2.85 3.30
CA LEU A 64 -14.82 2.46 4.18
C LEU A 64 -14.34 1.84 5.50
N VAL A 65 -13.27 1.06 5.43
CA VAL A 65 -12.73 0.29 6.58
C VAL A 65 -11.57 1.02 7.24
N GLY A 66 -11.11 2.10 6.63
CA GLY A 66 -9.95 2.88 7.03
C GLY A 66 -9.65 2.82 8.53
N PRO A 67 -8.48 3.14 9.01
CA PRO A 67 -8.01 2.72 10.31
C PRO A 67 -9.01 3.03 11.42
N ASP A 68 -9.62 1.98 11.93
CA ASP A 68 -10.57 1.91 13.05
C ASP A 68 -11.81 2.84 12.99
N ILE A 69 -12.96 2.20 12.93
CA ILE A 69 -14.31 2.78 13.08
C ILE A 69 -14.45 3.69 14.32
N GLU A 70 -13.50 3.67 15.23
CA GLU A 70 -13.49 4.47 16.45
C GLU A 70 -12.77 5.83 16.33
N ALA A 71 -12.16 6.12 15.17
CA ALA A 71 -11.50 7.41 14.94
C ALA A 71 -12.38 8.32 14.08
N PRO A 72 -13.15 9.25 14.67
CA PRO A 72 -14.08 10.12 13.95
C PRO A 72 -13.39 11.13 13.00
N ASP A 73 -12.07 11.21 13.02
CA ASP A 73 -11.29 12.19 12.27
C ASP A 73 -10.57 11.61 11.04
N ILE A 74 -10.96 10.40 10.58
CA ILE A 74 -10.38 9.85 9.37
C ILE A 74 -10.98 10.58 8.16
N PRO A 75 -10.15 11.22 7.34
CA PRO A 75 -10.65 11.91 6.17
C PRO A 75 -11.22 10.89 5.16
N ASP A 76 -12.30 11.28 4.47
CA ASP A 76 -12.78 10.58 3.30
C ASP A 76 -11.71 10.68 2.19
N LEU A 77 -10.98 9.58 1.97
CA LEU A 77 -9.83 9.54 1.05
C LEU A 77 -10.22 9.75 -0.41
N LEU A 78 -11.48 9.50 -0.75
CA LEU A 78 -11.97 9.60 -2.13
C LEU A 78 -12.77 10.88 -2.38
N LYS A 79 -12.98 11.71 -1.36
CA LYS A 79 -13.72 12.95 -1.50
C LYS A 79 -13.00 13.93 -2.42
N GLY A 80 -13.63 14.24 -3.54
CA GLY A 80 -13.10 15.18 -4.53
C GLY A 80 -12.04 14.59 -5.45
N GLU A 81 -11.74 13.30 -5.33
CA GLU A 81 -10.82 12.61 -6.24
C GLU A 81 -11.52 12.25 -7.56
N ASP A 82 -10.80 12.37 -8.66
CA ASP A 82 -11.26 12.00 -10.00
C ASP A 82 -10.71 10.64 -10.41
N TRP A 83 -11.56 9.79 -11.02
CA TRP A 83 -11.17 8.44 -11.43
C TRP A 83 -10.01 8.43 -12.45
N VAL A 84 -9.98 9.41 -13.36
CA VAL A 84 -8.91 9.53 -14.34
C VAL A 84 -7.58 9.88 -13.68
N GLU A 85 -7.61 10.74 -12.65
CA GLU A 85 -6.42 11.06 -11.86
C GLU A 85 -5.93 9.87 -11.04
N LEU A 86 -6.85 9.14 -10.40
CA LEU A 86 -6.49 7.93 -9.63
C LEU A 86 -5.85 6.86 -10.52
N THR A 87 -6.44 6.57 -11.67
CA THR A 87 -5.88 5.60 -12.62
C THR A 87 -4.58 6.11 -13.25
N GLY A 88 -4.47 7.40 -13.53
CA GLY A 88 -3.25 8.04 -14.00
C GLY A 88 -2.11 7.94 -12.98
N TRP A 89 -2.42 8.02 -11.69
CA TRP A 89 -1.42 7.80 -10.64
C TRP A 89 -0.92 6.34 -10.65
N ILE A 90 -1.82 5.36 -10.79
CA ILE A 90 -1.45 3.95 -10.93
C ILE A 90 -0.61 3.73 -12.21
N ASP A 91 -0.98 4.37 -13.32
CA ASP A 91 -0.19 4.31 -14.57
C ASP A 91 1.26 4.76 -14.34
N ASN A 92 1.46 5.88 -13.66
CA ASN A 92 2.78 6.41 -13.35
C ASN A 92 3.57 5.50 -12.41
N TYR A 93 2.92 4.98 -11.37
CA TYR A 93 3.53 4.02 -10.47
C TYR A 93 3.99 2.77 -11.24
N CYS A 94 3.10 2.17 -12.00
CA CYS A 94 3.37 0.95 -12.74
C CYS A 94 4.41 1.14 -13.86
N ALA A 95 4.52 2.33 -14.44
CA ALA A 95 5.55 2.63 -15.43
C ALA A 95 6.98 2.48 -14.87
N THR A 96 7.16 2.79 -13.59
CA THR A 96 8.47 2.70 -12.91
C THR A 96 8.64 1.42 -12.08
N HIS A 97 7.57 0.66 -11.86
CA HIS A 97 7.56 -0.57 -11.06
C HIS A 97 6.88 -1.74 -11.81
N PRO A 98 7.36 -2.11 -13.01
CA PRO A 98 6.64 -3.06 -13.87
C PRO A 98 6.51 -4.48 -13.29
N LEU A 99 7.39 -4.84 -12.35
CA LEU A 99 7.39 -6.17 -11.72
C LEU A 99 6.53 -6.22 -10.45
N ASP A 100 6.13 -5.07 -9.92
CA ASP A 100 5.24 -5.01 -8.76
C ASP A 100 3.86 -5.55 -9.11
N LYS A 101 3.11 -5.93 -8.09
CA LYS A 101 1.72 -6.34 -8.23
C LYS A 101 0.79 -5.13 -8.19
N LEU A 102 -0.36 -5.24 -8.84
CA LEU A 102 -1.36 -4.18 -8.86
C LEU A 102 -1.83 -3.80 -7.45
N TYR A 103 -1.94 -4.78 -6.53
CA TYR A 103 -2.28 -4.49 -5.15
C TYR A 103 -1.23 -3.60 -4.45
N THR A 104 0.05 -3.73 -4.82
CA THR A 104 1.12 -2.88 -4.28
C THR A 104 0.95 -1.44 -4.75
N ALA A 105 0.64 -1.24 -6.03
CA ALA A 105 0.33 0.08 -6.58
C ALA A 105 -0.91 0.70 -5.93
N ALA A 106 -1.99 -0.07 -5.78
CA ALA A 106 -3.22 0.39 -5.13
C ALA A 106 -2.99 0.78 -3.66
N ASN A 107 -2.21 -0.02 -2.92
CA ASN A 107 -1.85 0.31 -1.54
C ASN A 107 -0.98 1.58 -1.47
N ALA A 108 -0.03 1.75 -2.37
CA ALA A 108 0.79 2.96 -2.45
C ALA A 108 -0.07 4.20 -2.74
N LEU A 109 -1.11 4.07 -3.57
CA LEU A 109 -2.08 5.14 -3.79
C LEU A 109 -2.89 5.47 -2.53
N VAL A 110 -3.34 4.48 -1.76
CA VAL A 110 -4.00 4.72 -0.46
C VAL A 110 -3.11 5.52 0.48
N VAL A 111 -1.83 5.18 0.57
CA VAL A 111 -0.85 5.94 1.38
C VAL A 111 -0.73 7.38 0.89
N GLU A 112 -0.66 7.60 -0.41
CA GLU A 112 -0.60 8.94 -1.00
C GLU A 112 -1.87 9.75 -0.73
N LEU A 113 -3.05 9.17 -0.90
CA LEU A 113 -4.33 9.82 -0.60
C LEU A 113 -4.43 10.19 0.88
N THR A 114 -4.03 9.30 1.77
CA THR A 114 -3.98 9.57 3.21
C THR A 114 -3.08 10.78 3.49
N ARG A 115 -1.90 10.83 2.89
CA ARG A 115 -0.98 11.96 3.04
C ARG A 115 -1.58 13.27 2.52
N ARG A 116 -2.28 13.26 1.38
CA ARG A 116 -2.91 14.46 0.80
C ARG A 116 -3.99 15.01 1.71
N HIS A 117 -4.84 14.15 2.25
CA HIS A 117 -5.97 14.55 3.09
C HIS A 117 -5.58 14.90 4.54
N GLN A 118 -4.40 14.46 5.00
CA GLN A 118 -3.85 14.85 6.31
C GLN A 118 -3.05 16.15 6.26
N SER A 119 -2.65 16.62 5.08
CA SER A 119 -1.94 17.88 4.95
C SER A 119 -2.90 19.04 5.19
N PRO A 120 -2.55 20.07 6.01
CA PRO A 120 -3.38 21.24 6.16
C PRO A 120 -3.59 21.89 4.79
N PRO A 121 -4.78 22.48 4.52
CA PRO A 121 -5.03 23.16 3.27
C PRO A 121 -3.94 24.23 3.08
N LYS A 122 -3.34 24.24 1.88
CA LYS A 122 -2.42 25.33 1.52
C LYS A 122 -3.19 26.62 1.76
N SER A 123 -2.72 27.44 2.68
CA SER A 123 -3.24 28.78 2.86
C SER A 123 -3.21 29.44 1.49
N GLU A 124 -4.39 29.79 0.96
CA GLU A 124 -4.48 30.66 -0.21
C GLU A 124 -3.74 31.94 0.16
N GLU A 125 -2.56 32.10 -0.40
CA GLU A 125 -1.81 33.34 -0.35
C GLU A 125 -2.64 34.36 -1.13
N LYS A 126 -3.44 35.15 -0.41
CA LYS A 126 -4.12 36.30 -0.97
C LYS A 126 -3.05 37.29 -1.42
N HIS A 127 -2.89 37.39 -2.71
CA HIS A 127 -2.29 38.59 -3.33
C HIS A 127 -3.34 39.68 -3.46
#